data_8ee3dac0cec06cfc9e2f1524d115d18a
#
_entry.id   8ee3dac0cec06cfc9e2f1524d115d18a
#
_cell.length_a   1.000
_cell.length_b   1.000
_cell.length_c   1.000
_cell.angle_alpha   90.00
_cell.angle_beta   90.00
_cell.angle_gamma   90.00
#
_symmetry.space_group_name_H-M   'P 1'
#
loop_
_entity.id
_entity.type
_entity.pdbx_description
1 polymer ?
#
loop_
_entity_poly.entity_id
_entity_poly.type
_entity_poly.pdbx_seq_one_letter_code
_entity_poly.pdbx_strand_id
1 'polypeptide(L)'
;MNKVLQEIIDLLDVEPIEENLFRGQNHNSEHVFGGQVLAQALASAFRTVNPEHSLHSLHSYFLRAGDWTRPILYEVDRIRDGRSFSTRRVAAIQNGRTIFT
;
A
#
# COMPACT_ATOMS: atom_id res chain seq x y z
N MET A 1 -8.77 9.15 -21.58
CA MET A 1 -7.67 9.16 -20.58
C MET A 1 -6.46 8.42 -21.13
N ASN A 2 -5.29 8.90 -20.82
CA ASN A 2 -4.04 8.27 -21.23
C ASN A 2 -3.95 6.86 -20.63
N LYS A 3 -3.51 5.88 -21.42
CA LYS A 3 -3.39 4.49 -20.97
C LYS A 3 -2.44 4.35 -19.77
N VAL A 4 -1.32 5.07 -19.79
CA VAL A 4 -0.35 5.03 -18.69
C VAL A 4 -0.97 5.58 -17.41
N LEU A 5 -1.71 6.67 -17.51
CA LEU A 5 -2.40 7.27 -16.38
C LEU A 5 -3.44 6.32 -15.81
N GLN A 6 -4.19 5.64 -16.67
CA GLN A 6 -5.19 4.66 -16.22
C GLN A 6 -4.53 3.49 -15.49
N GLU A 7 -3.38 3.02 -15.97
CA GLU A 7 -2.65 1.95 -15.31
C GLU A 7 -2.19 2.36 -13.92
N ILE A 8 -1.75 3.61 -13.75
CA ILE A 8 -1.36 4.13 -12.44
C ILE A 8 -2.56 4.20 -11.50
N ILE A 9 -3.69 4.69 -11.99
CA ILE A 9 -4.92 4.77 -11.19
C ILE A 9 -5.35 3.38 -10.75
N ASP A 10 -5.34 2.40 -11.67
CA ASP A 10 -5.73 1.02 -11.36
C ASP A 10 -4.79 0.40 -10.34
N LEU A 11 -3.50 0.72 -10.42
CA LEU A 11 -2.50 0.24 -9.50
C LEU A 11 -2.77 0.72 -8.07
N LEU A 12 -3.22 1.95 -7.91
CA LEU A 12 -3.51 2.56 -6.62
C LEU A 12 -4.87 2.15 -6.06
N ASP A 13 -5.72 1.54 -6.88
CA ASP A 13 -7.04 1.09 -6.46
C ASP A 13 -6.95 -0.29 -5.81
N VAL A 14 -6.42 -0.32 -4.59
CA VAL A 14 -6.26 -1.56 -3.84
C VAL A 14 -7.63 -2.14 -3.49
N GLU A 15 -7.74 -3.46 -3.56
CA GLU A 15 -8.98 -4.17 -3.28
C GLU A 15 -9.18 -4.36 -1.78
N PRO A 16 -10.26 -3.85 -1.19
CA PRO A 16 -10.52 -4.10 0.22
C PRO A 16 -10.93 -5.56 0.43
N ILE A 17 -10.18 -6.23 1.30
CA ILE A 17 -10.47 -7.63 1.70
C ILE A 17 -11.19 -7.64 3.03
N GLU A 18 -10.70 -6.86 3.98
CA GLU A 18 -11.27 -6.62 5.29
C GLU A 18 -11.06 -5.15 5.65
N GLU A 19 -11.57 -4.72 6.79
CA GLU A 19 -11.53 -3.33 7.22
C GLU A 19 -10.11 -2.74 7.16
N ASN A 20 -9.11 -3.50 7.56
CA ASN A 20 -7.72 -3.08 7.60
C ASN A 20 -6.81 -3.95 6.73
N LEU A 21 -7.39 -4.62 5.74
CA LEU A 21 -6.64 -5.53 4.88
C LEU A 21 -7.01 -5.27 3.42
N PHE A 22 -6.00 -5.04 2.60
CA PHE A 22 -6.18 -4.73 1.18
C PHE A 22 -5.28 -5.61 0.33
N ARG A 23 -5.71 -5.83 -0.90
CA ARG A 23 -4.91 -6.58 -1.86
C ARG A 23 -4.53 -5.69 -3.02
N GLY A 24 -3.24 -5.65 -3.32
CA GLY A 24 -2.71 -4.95 -4.49
C GLY A 24 -2.37 -5.91 -5.61
N GLN A 25 -2.71 -5.53 -6.83
CA GLN A 25 -2.37 -6.30 -8.01
C GLN A 25 -1.05 -5.82 -8.59
N ASN A 26 -0.34 -6.73 -9.25
CA ASN A 26 0.88 -6.41 -9.97
C ASN A 26 0.59 -6.30 -11.46
N HIS A 27 1.31 -5.41 -12.14
CA HIS A 27 1.18 -5.21 -13.58
C HIS A 27 2.37 -5.79 -14.35
N ASN A 28 2.95 -6.88 -13.84
CA ASN A 28 3.99 -7.63 -14.51
C ASN A 28 5.19 -6.79 -14.94
N SER A 29 5.60 -5.83 -14.11
CA SER A 29 6.75 -4.99 -14.38
C SER A 29 7.68 -4.98 -13.18
N GLU A 30 8.74 -5.77 -13.24
CA GLU A 30 9.70 -5.84 -12.14
C GLU A 30 10.45 -4.52 -11.95
N HIS A 31 10.54 -3.69 -13.00
CA HIS A 31 11.26 -2.42 -12.95
C HIS A 31 10.65 -1.40 -12.01
N VAL A 32 9.36 -1.50 -11.74
CA VAL A 32 8.67 -0.55 -10.88
C VAL A 32 8.10 -1.20 -9.64
N PHE A 33 8.53 -2.42 -9.35
CA PHE A 33 7.95 -3.20 -8.26
C PHE A 33 8.07 -2.48 -6.90
N GLY A 34 9.25 -1.94 -6.57
CA GLY A 34 9.46 -1.24 -5.31
C GLY A 34 8.56 -0.02 -5.16
N GLY A 35 8.49 0.81 -6.20
CA GLY A 35 7.62 1.98 -6.20
C GLY A 35 6.15 1.62 -6.11
N GLN A 36 5.76 0.54 -6.76
CA GLN A 36 4.40 0.01 -6.69
C GLN A 36 4.04 -0.40 -5.28
N VAL A 37 4.91 -1.15 -4.60
CA VAL A 37 4.66 -1.60 -3.23
C VAL A 37 4.49 -0.40 -2.30
N LEU A 38 5.38 0.57 -2.38
CA LEU A 38 5.28 1.79 -1.59
C LEU A 38 3.96 2.53 -1.85
N ALA A 39 3.62 2.72 -3.12
CA ALA A 39 2.41 3.45 -3.50
C ALA A 39 1.14 2.72 -3.04
N GLN A 40 1.08 1.42 -3.19
CA GLN A 40 -0.08 0.62 -2.76
C GLN A 40 -0.18 0.57 -1.23
N ALA A 41 0.95 0.51 -0.53
CA ALA A 41 0.94 0.56 0.93
C ALA A 41 0.38 1.90 1.42
N LEU A 42 0.81 2.99 0.81
CA LEU A 42 0.31 4.32 1.13
C LEU A 42 -1.17 4.46 0.80
N ALA A 43 -1.60 3.96 -0.36
CA ALA A 43 -3.01 3.96 -0.74
C ALA A 43 -3.86 3.18 0.27
N SER A 44 -3.35 2.04 0.74
CA SER A 44 -4.04 1.23 1.75
C SER A 44 -4.19 1.99 3.07
N ALA A 45 -3.12 2.67 3.51
CA ALA A 45 -3.18 3.49 4.72
C ALA A 45 -4.22 4.60 4.59
N PHE A 46 -4.26 5.29 3.47
CA PHE A 46 -5.22 6.37 3.23
C PHE A 46 -6.67 5.89 3.29
N ARG A 47 -6.95 4.64 2.94
CA ARG A 47 -8.30 4.07 3.03
C ARG A 47 -8.81 3.98 4.47
N THR A 48 -7.92 4.07 5.46
CA THR A 48 -8.27 3.94 6.87
C THR A 48 -8.20 5.25 7.63
N VAL A 49 -7.84 6.34 6.98
CA VAL A 49 -7.63 7.65 7.60
C VAL A 49 -8.75 8.60 7.16
N ASN A 50 -9.11 9.53 8.04
CA ASN A 50 -10.04 10.60 7.73
C ASN A 50 -9.59 11.34 6.47
N PRO A 51 -10.46 11.49 5.45
CA PRO A 51 -10.08 12.17 4.19
C PRO A 51 -9.56 13.60 4.37
N GLU A 52 -9.85 14.24 5.49
CA GLU A 52 -9.36 15.59 5.76
C GLU A 52 -7.91 15.64 6.18
N HIS A 53 -7.35 14.49 6.59
CA HIS A 53 -5.94 14.40 6.98
C HIS A 53 -5.07 14.23 5.74
N SER A 54 -4.00 14.99 5.65
CA SER A 54 -3.02 14.87 4.58
C SER A 54 -1.75 14.21 5.10
N LEU A 55 -0.96 13.67 4.18
CA LEU A 55 0.29 13.02 4.54
C LEU A 55 1.27 14.04 5.13
N HIS A 56 1.77 13.74 6.32
CA HIS A 56 2.75 14.57 7.03
C HIS A 56 4.16 14.02 6.87
N SER A 57 4.33 12.73 7.13
CA SER A 57 5.64 12.09 7.00
C SER A 57 5.47 10.61 6.73
N LEU A 58 6.50 10.02 6.10
CA LEU A 58 6.49 8.62 5.74
C LEU A 58 7.90 8.07 5.86
N HIS A 59 8.00 6.89 6.47
CA HIS A 59 9.23 6.10 6.54
C HIS A 59 8.94 4.70 6.07
N SER A 60 9.84 4.10 5.33
CA SER A 60 9.61 2.77 4.81
C SER A 60 10.90 1.97 4.72
N TYR A 61 10.75 0.64 4.78
CA TYR A 61 11.84 -0.30 4.68
C TYR A 61 11.46 -1.46 3.77
N PHE A 62 12.33 -1.79 2.83
CA PHE A 62 12.21 -2.99 2.01
C PHE A 62 12.98 -4.08 2.73
N LEU A 63 12.24 -5.08 3.24
CA LEU A 63 12.80 -6.10 4.11
C LEU A 63 13.25 -7.34 3.36
N ARG A 64 12.55 -7.70 2.29
CA ARG A 64 12.81 -8.89 1.49
C ARG A 64 12.45 -8.63 0.04
N ALA A 65 13.04 -9.42 -0.85
CA ALA A 65 12.63 -9.40 -2.25
C ALA A 65 11.18 -9.91 -2.35
N GLY A 66 10.37 -9.20 -3.11
CA GLY A 66 9.01 -9.64 -3.38
C GLY A 66 8.93 -10.37 -4.72
N ASP A 67 7.79 -10.99 -4.93
CA ASP A 67 7.47 -11.70 -6.17
C ASP A 67 6.48 -10.83 -6.95
N TRP A 68 6.95 -10.16 -7.98
CA TRP A 68 6.14 -9.25 -8.78
C TRP A 68 5.06 -9.97 -9.60
N THR A 69 5.09 -11.30 -9.68
CA THR A 69 4.08 -12.10 -10.39
C THR A 69 2.87 -12.42 -9.52
N ARG A 70 2.90 -12.09 -8.24
CA ARG A 70 1.83 -12.39 -7.29
C ARG A 70 1.26 -11.14 -6.67
N PRO A 71 -0.01 -11.14 -6.30
CA PRO A 71 -0.58 -10.01 -5.57
C PRO A 71 0.04 -9.86 -4.19
N ILE A 72 -0.09 -8.68 -3.62
CA ILE A 72 0.45 -8.34 -2.31
C ILE A 72 -0.70 -8.01 -1.38
N LEU A 73 -0.64 -8.54 -0.16
CA LEU A 73 -1.59 -8.16 0.88
C LEU A 73 -0.99 -7.02 1.71
N TYR A 74 -1.79 -5.99 1.95
CA TYR A 74 -1.40 -4.86 2.76
C TYR A 74 -2.24 -4.86 4.02
N GLU A 75 -1.59 -5.11 5.15
CA GLU A 75 -2.23 -5.12 6.46
C GLU A 75 -1.96 -3.78 7.13
N VAL A 76 -3.02 -3.05 7.44
CA VAL A 76 -2.92 -1.72 8.03
C VAL A 76 -3.14 -1.83 9.54
N ASP A 77 -2.17 -1.33 10.29
CA ASP A 77 -2.26 -1.23 11.74
C ASP A 77 -2.57 0.22 12.10
N ARG A 78 -3.72 0.45 12.71
CA ARG A 78 -4.15 1.78 13.15
C ARG A 78 -3.48 2.08 14.49
N ILE A 79 -2.24 2.55 14.44
CA ILE A 79 -1.46 2.82 15.64
C ILE A 79 -2.13 3.88 16.51
N ARG A 80 -2.62 4.96 15.88
CA ARG A 80 -3.24 6.04 16.62
C ARG A 80 -4.17 6.87 15.73
N ASP A 81 -5.30 7.25 16.28
CA ASP A 81 -6.18 8.26 15.70
C ASP A 81 -6.34 9.38 16.71
N GLY A 82 -5.62 10.46 16.51
CA GLY A 82 -5.73 11.66 17.31
C GLY A 82 -6.57 12.71 16.60
N ARG A 83 -6.82 13.80 17.30
CA ARG A 83 -7.59 14.92 16.73
C ARG A 83 -6.87 15.53 15.53
N SER A 84 -5.56 15.73 15.63
CA SER A 84 -4.77 16.41 14.60
C SER A 84 -3.92 15.47 13.77
N PHE A 85 -3.55 14.33 14.33
CA PHE A 85 -2.66 13.37 13.67
C PHE A 85 -3.19 11.96 13.76
N SER A 86 -3.02 11.22 12.67
CA SER A 86 -3.26 9.79 12.63
C SER A 86 -1.95 9.10 12.28
N THR A 87 -1.71 7.94 12.86
CA THR A 87 -0.51 7.14 12.59
C THR A 87 -0.92 5.76 12.10
N ARG A 88 -0.33 5.33 11.00
CA ARG A 88 -0.57 4.04 10.40
C ARG A 88 0.75 3.32 10.16
N ARG A 89 0.75 2.01 10.39
CA ARG A 89 1.83 1.13 9.96
C ARG A 89 1.23 0.14 8.97
N VAL A 90 1.89 -0.05 7.84
CA VAL A 90 1.42 -1.00 6.83
C VAL A 90 2.47 -2.07 6.64
N ALA A 91 2.04 -3.33 6.71
CA ALA A 91 2.89 -4.47 6.36
C ALA A 91 2.44 -5.00 5.01
N ALA A 92 3.36 -5.06 4.07
CA ALA A 92 3.13 -5.70 2.77
C ALA A 92 3.57 -7.16 2.89
N ILE A 93 2.67 -8.07 2.60
CA ILE A 93 2.86 -9.49 2.90
C ILE A 93 2.73 -10.33 1.63
N GLN A 94 3.70 -11.22 1.44
CA GLN A 94 3.64 -12.28 0.44
C GLN A 94 4.17 -13.57 1.06
N ASN A 95 3.53 -14.70 0.73
CA ASN A 95 3.95 -16.02 1.24
C ASN A 95 4.10 -16.05 2.77
N GLY A 96 3.22 -15.35 3.47
CA GLY A 96 3.23 -15.30 4.93
C GLY A 96 4.37 -14.49 5.54
N ARG A 97 5.09 -13.72 4.75
CA ARG A 97 6.23 -12.91 5.22
C ARG A 97 6.05 -11.45 4.88
N THR A 98 6.45 -10.58 5.80
CA THR A 98 6.47 -9.15 5.54
C THR A 98 7.65 -8.82 4.63
N ILE A 99 7.37 -8.31 3.44
CA ILE A 99 8.41 -7.92 2.47
C ILE A 99 8.74 -6.44 2.55
N PHE A 100 7.81 -5.65 3.10
CA PHE A 100 7.94 -4.19 3.16
C PHE A 100 7.12 -3.69 4.34
N THR A 101 7.59 -2.62 4.96
CA THR A 101 6.82 -1.96 6.01
C THR A 101 7.03 -0.45 5.98
#